data_3e46da92924b195250592f0de6b9f59c
#
_entry.id   3e46da92924b195250592f0de6b9f59c
#
_cell.length_a   1.000
_cell.length_b   1.000
_cell.length_c   1.000
_cell.angle_alpha   90.00
_cell.angle_beta   90.00
_cell.angle_gamma   90.00
#
_symmetry.space_group_name_H-M   'P 1'
#
loop_
_entity.id
_entity.type
_entity.pdbx_description
1 polymer ?
#
loop_
_entity_poly.entity_id
_entity_poly.type
_entity_poly.pdbx_seq_one_letter_code
_entity_poly.pdbx_strand_id
1 'polypeptide(L)'
;MEQRLTTYKRIVAALLTAAVCAGPLAAQEKPLDELYQELLEADETTHDRVANQIVSRWERSGSAAMDLLLRRGQEALDERDAVAAVEHFSALVDHAPDFAEGYQGRALAYFQRDQIGPALSDLQMVLRIDPRHFQALFGLGAIMEGLDRPADALEIYRAIQDIYPRHFETAAAIARVMQMLEGRTL
;
A
#
# COMPACT_ATOMS: atom_id res chain seq x y z
N MET A 1 45.23 -42.11 -30.94
CA MET A 1 44.86 -41.84 -29.52
C MET A 1 44.57 -40.39 -29.27
N GLU A 2 45.21 -39.48 -29.97
CA GLU A 2 45.02 -37.99 -29.81
C GLU A 2 43.67 -37.45 -30.28
N GLN A 3 43.06 -38.03 -31.33
CA GLN A 3 41.76 -37.56 -31.84
C GLN A 3 40.58 -37.77 -30.87
N ARG A 4 40.66 -38.78 -30.03
CA ARG A 4 39.60 -39.03 -29.01
C ARG A 4 39.67 -38.07 -27.84
N LEU A 5 40.84 -37.59 -27.47
CA LEU A 5 41.04 -36.60 -26.38
C LEU A 5 40.56 -35.19 -26.77
N THR A 6 40.69 -34.83 -28.07
CA THR A 6 40.21 -33.51 -28.55
C THR A 6 38.68 -33.42 -28.62
N THR A 7 38.02 -34.55 -28.94
CA THR A 7 36.53 -34.62 -28.95
C THR A 7 35.97 -34.54 -27.55
N TYR A 8 36.60 -35.18 -26.57
CA TYR A 8 36.18 -35.16 -25.17
C TYR A 8 36.31 -33.77 -24.55
N LYS A 9 37.39 -33.03 -24.85
CA LYS A 9 37.61 -31.64 -24.39
C LYS A 9 36.58 -30.67 -24.98
N ARG A 10 36.13 -30.88 -26.21
CA ARG A 10 35.09 -30.04 -26.85
C ARG A 10 33.70 -30.32 -26.29
N ILE A 11 33.37 -31.54 -25.90
CA ILE A 11 32.07 -31.90 -25.28
C ILE A 11 32.02 -31.39 -23.85
N VAL A 12 33.09 -31.46 -23.06
CA VAL A 12 33.13 -30.95 -21.71
C VAL A 12 33.09 -29.41 -21.70
N ALA A 13 33.72 -28.73 -22.65
CA ALA A 13 33.63 -27.27 -22.79
C ALA A 13 32.24 -26.82 -23.22
N ALA A 14 31.51 -27.59 -24.06
CA ALA A 14 30.14 -27.27 -24.46
C ALA A 14 29.10 -27.47 -23.33
N LEU A 15 29.34 -28.45 -22.44
CA LEU A 15 28.49 -28.68 -21.27
C LEU A 15 28.70 -27.67 -20.15
N LEU A 16 29.90 -27.08 -20.01
CA LEU A 16 30.19 -26.05 -19.03
C LEU A 16 29.66 -24.66 -19.43
N THR A 17 29.49 -24.38 -20.72
CA THR A 17 28.91 -23.11 -21.21
C THR A 17 27.38 -23.07 -21.16
N ALA A 18 26.70 -24.20 -21.10
CA ALA A 18 25.23 -24.28 -20.97
C ALA A 18 24.72 -24.10 -19.51
N ALA A 19 25.59 -24.25 -18.51
CA ALA A 19 25.22 -24.18 -17.10
C ALA A 19 25.23 -22.74 -16.50
N VAL A 20 25.67 -21.74 -17.27
CA VAL A 20 25.84 -20.35 -16.73
C VAL A 20 24.61 -19.46 -16.96
N CYS A 21 23.58 -19.92 -17.70
CA CYS A 21 22.39 -19.10 -17.98
C CYS A 21 21.15 -19.44 -17.15
N ALA A 22 21.24 -20.36 -16.19
CA ALA A 22 20.19 -20.54 -15.19
C ALA A 22 20.53 -19.69 -13.94
N GLY A 23 20.60 -18.37 -14.12
CA GLY A 23 20.44 -17.47 -12.98
C GLY A 23 19.09 -17.79 -12.33
N PRO A 24 18.95 -17.63 -10.99
CA PRO A 24 17.65 -17.78 -10.36
C PRO A 24 16.69 -16.86 -11.13
N LEU A 25 15.60 -17.42 -11.64
CA LEU A 25 14.46 -16.63 -12.10
C LEU A 25 13.96 -15.94 -10.82
N ALA A 26 14.53 -14.78 -10.50
CA ALA A 26 13.96 -13.92 -9.49
C ALA A 26 12.52 -13.75 -9.95
N ALA A 27 11.57 -14.27 -9.17
CA ALA A 27 10.17 -14.13 -9.46
C ALA A 27 9.96 -12.61 -9.65
N GLN A 28 9.69 -12.22 -10.90
CA GLN A 28 9.56 -10.81 -11.24
C GLN A 28 8.33 -10.32 -10.47
N GLU A 29 8.56 -9.43 -9.52
CA GLU A 29 7.46 -8.90 -8.70
C GLU A 29 6.43 -8.28 -9.63
N LYS A 30 5.16 -8.67 -9.43
CA LYS A 30 4.06 -8.14 -10.24
C LYS A 30 4.01 -6.62 -10.18
N PRO A 31 3.81 -5.92 -11.30
CA PRO A 31 3.53 -4.49 -11.30
C PRO A 31 2.31 -4.16 -10.43
N LEU A 32 2.31 -2.99 -9.82
CA LEU A 32 1.20 -2.57 -8.94
C LEU A 32 -0.14 -2.54 -9.69
N ASP A 33 -0.13 -2.13 -10.96
CA ASP A 33 -1.33 -2.14 -11.82
C ASP A 33 -1.91 -3.55 -12.01
N GLU A 34 -1.08 -4.56 -12.15
CA GLU A 34 -1.51 -5.95 -12.26
C GLU A 34 -2.12 -6.46 -10.95
N LEU A 35 -1.55 -6.06 -9.81
CA LEU A 35 -2.11 -6.39 -8.50
C LEU A 35 -3.48 -5.74 -8.27
N TYR A 36 -3.69 -4.51 -8.72
CA TYR A 36 -5.01 -3.88 -8.65
C TYR A 36 -6.04 -4.57 -9.55
N GLN A 37 -5.66 -5.03 -10.74
CA GLN A 37 -6.56 -5.82 -11.58
C GLN A 37 -6.90 -7.18 -10.93
N GLU A 38 -5.89 -7.86 -10.35
CA GLU A 38 -6.11 -9.09 -9.60
C GLU A 38 -7.02 -8.86 -8.38
N LEU A 39 -6.89 -7.72 -7.70
CA LEU A 39 -7.74 -7.37 -6.55
C LEU A 39 -9.21 -7.18 -6.94
N LEU A 40 -9.48 -6.57 -8.09
CA LEU A 40 -10.83 -6.41 -8.62
C LEU A 40 -11.52 -7.75 -8.92
N GLU A 41 -10.75 -8.73 -9.42
CA GLU A 41 -11.23 -10.06 -9.82
C GLU A 41 -11.16 -11.09 -8.67
N ALA A 42 -10.52 -10.74 -7.55
CA ALA A 42 -10.28 -11.64 -6.43
C ALA A 42 -11.59 -12.12 -5.77
N ASP A 43 -11.62 -13.40 -5.41
CA ASP A 43 -12.70 -14.00 -4.65
C ASP A 43 -12.53 -13.88 -3.13
N GLU A 44 -13.45 -14.46 -2.35
CA GLU A 44 -13.41 -14.42 -0.88
C GLU A 44 -12.17 -15.08 -0.26
N THR A 45 -11.49 -15.94 -0.98
CA THR A 45 -10.32 -16.67 -0.47
C THR A 45 -9.00 -16.01 -0.83
N THR A 46 -8.99 -15.14 -1.82
CA THR A 46 -7.76 -14.58 -2.43
C THR A 46 -7.60 -13.09 -2.23
N HIS A 47 -8.69 -12.33 -1.99
CA HIS A 47 -8.65 -10.86 -1.95
C HIS A 47 -7.70 -10.32 -0.88
N ASP A 48 -7.69 -10.87 0.34
CA ASP A 48 -6.80 -10.41 1.40
C ASP A 48 -5.32 -10.64 1.05
N ARG A 49 -5.01 -11.77 0.42
CA ARG A 49 -3.64 -12.06 -0.03
C ARG A 49 -3.18 -11.02 -1.07
N VAL A 50 -4.04 -10.66 -2.01
CA VAL A 50 -3.71 -9.67 -3.04
C VAL A 50 -3.60 -8.27 -2.43
N ALA A 51 -4.53 -7.88 -1.56
CA ALA A 51 -4.46 -6.62 -0.84
C ALA A 51 -3.17 -6.48 -0.03
N ASN A 52 -2.78 -7.55 0.70
CA ASN A 52 -1.52 -7.56 1.44
C ASN A 52 -0.28 -7.45 0.54
N GLN A 53 -0.31 -7.99 -0.68
CA GLN A 53 0.76 -7.78 -1.65
C GLN A 53 0.84 -6.32 -2.10
N ILE A 54 -0.29 -5.63 -2.31
CA ILE A 54 -0.32 -4.21 -2.62
C ILE A 54 0.27 -3.40 -1.46
N VAL A 55 -0.19 -3.63 -0.23
CA VAL A 55 0.33 -2.96 0.97
C VAL A 55 1.84 -3.18 1.11
N SER A 56 2.31 -4.42 0.96
CA SER A 56 3.75 -4.71 1.01
C SER A 56 4.55 -4.00 -0.09
N ARG A 57 3.92 -3.65 -1.21
CA ARG A 57 4.56 -2.85 -2.28
C ARG A 57 4.62 -1.38 -1.92
N TRP A 58 3.57 -0.84 -1.32
CA TRP A 58 3.56 0.53 -0.83
C TRP A 58 4.63 0.77 0.24
N GLU A 59 4.83 -0.18 1.16
CA GLU A 59 5.79 -0.07 2.27
C GLU A 59 7.27 -0.12 1.85
N ARG A 60 7.57 -0.34 0.57
CA ARG A 60 8.96 -0.40 0.08
C ARG A 60 9.36 0.89 -0.61
N SER A 61 10.16 1.69 0.05
CA SER A 61 10.71 2.91 -0.52
C SER A 61 11.87 2.67 -1.51
N GLY A 62 12.47 1.48 -1.49
CA GLY A 62 13.73 1.18 -2.19
C GLY A 62 14.99 1.67 -1.45
N SER A 63 14.84 2.25 -0.26
CA SER A 63 15.92 2.73 0.59
C SER A 63 15.81 2.19 2.01
N ALA A 64 16.80 1.44 2.47
CA ALA A 64 16.77 0.86 3.82
C ALA A 64 16.66 1.93 4.93
N ALA A 65 17.17 3.14 4.69
CA ALA A 65 17.04 4.24 5.64
C ALA A 65 15.60 4.77 5.72
N MET A 66 14.92 4.90 4.58
CA MET A 66 13.51 5.32 4.53
C MET A 66 12.58 4.24 5.09
N ASP A 67 12.83 2.98 4.75
CA ASP A 67 12.10 1.84 5.33
C ASP A 67 12.28 1.76 6.87
N LEU A 68 13.44 2.18 7.40
CA LEU A 68 13.66 2.27 8.84
C LEU A 68 12.84 3.41 9.47
N LEU A 69 12.76 4.58 8.82
CA LEU A 69 11.93 5.70 9.31
C LEU A 69 10.45 5.32 9.28
N LEU A 70 10.00 4.63 8.23
CA LEU A 70 8.63 4.11 8.15
C LEU A 70 8.33 3.21 9.33
N ARG A 71 9.17 2.20 9.58
CA ARG A 71 8.96 1.27 10.72
C ARG A 71 8.94 1.98 12.07
N ARG A 72 9.86 2.92 12.32
CA ARG A 72 9.87 3.69 13.58
C ARG A 72 8.60 4.51 13.77
N GLY A 73 8.09 5.10 12.68
CA GLY A 73 6.82 5.82 12.73
C GLY A 73 5.65 4.88 13.03
N GLN A 74 5.62 3.69 12.43
CA GLN A 74 4.60 2.66 12.68
C GLN A 74 4.68 2.14 14.13
N GLU A 75 5.88 1.81 14.63
CA GLU A 75 6.12 1.41 16.02
C GLU A 75 5.62 2.47 17.01
N ALA A 76 5.90 3.75 16.76
CA ALA A 76 5.41 4.85 17.58
C ALA A 76 3.86 4.97 17.56
N LEU A 77 3.21 4.73 16.40
CA LEU A 77 1.75 4.67 16.32
C LEU A 77 1.16 3.51 17.14
N ASP A 78 1.79 2.34 17.10
CA ASP A 78 1.38 1.15 17.87
C ASP A 78 1.52 1.37 19.38
N GLU A 79 2.56 2.10 19.80
CA GLU A 79 2.80 2.53 21.18
C GLU A 79 1.90 3.71 21.60
N ARG A 80 1.08 4.26 20.67
CA ARG A 80 0.25 5.46 20.85
C ARG A 80 1.04 6.73 21.13
N ASP A 81 2.31 6.76 20.76
CA ASP A 81 3.13 7.97 20.75
C ASP A 81 3.01 8.71 19.41
N ALA A 82 1.86 9.36 19.24
CA ALA A 82 1.58 10.11 18.02
C ALA A 82 2.52 11.32 17.83
N VAL A 83 3.24 11.76 18.86
CA VAL A 83 4.24 12.84 18.75
C VAL A 83 5.49 12.29 18.05
N ALA A 84 6.06 11.21 18.57
CA ALA A 84 7.20 10.54 17.95
C ALA A 84 6.88 10.04 16.53
N ALA A 85 5.65 9.54 16.31
CA ALA A 85 5.20 9.13 14.98
C ALA A 85 5.26 10.31 13.97
N VAL A 86 4.74 11.48 14.32
CA VAL A 86 4.80 12.68 13.46
C VAL A 86 6.27 13.05 13.16
N GLU A 87 7.18 12.96 14.13
CA GLU A 87 8.60 13.28 13.92
C GLU A 87 9.24 12.31 12.92
N HIS A 88 9.04 10.99 13.09
CA HIS A 88 9.60 9.98 12.20
C HIS A 88 9.05 10.08 10.77
N PHE A 89 7.72 10.23 10.63
CA PHE A 89 7.11 10.39 9.31
C PHE A 89 7.44 11.74 8.67
N SER A 90 7.63 12.81 9.44
CA SER A 90 8.08 14.10 8.89
C SER A 90 9.49 13.98 8.32
N ALA A 91 10.42 13.34 9.05
CA ALA A 91 11.73 13.05 8.51
C ALA A 91 11.65 12.18 7.23
N LEU A 92 10.73 11.20 7.20
CA LEU A 92 10.53 10.35 6.04
C LEU A 92 10.07 11.15 4.80
N VAL A 93 9.05 12.00 4.93
CA VAL A 93 8.53 12.77 3.78
C VAL A 93 9.48 13.89 3.33
N ASP A 94 10.32 14.40 4.24
CA ASP A 94 11.35 15.38 3.89
C ASP A 94 12.45 14.77 3.01
N HIS A 95 12.77 13.48 3.23
CA HIS A 95 13.79 12.76 2.47
C HIS A 95 13.24 12.00 1.26
N ALA A 96 11.98 11.62 1.29
CA ALA A 96 11.31 10.86 0.24
C ALA A 96 9.91 11.47 -0.06
N PRO A 97 9.82 12.64 -0.69
CA PRO A 97 8.57 13.37 -0.90
C PRO A 97 7.58 12.65 -1.84
N ASP A 98 8.04 11.67 -2.62
CA ASP A 98 7.18 10.87 -3.51
C ASP A 98 6.77 9.51 -2.87
N PHE A 99 7.11 9.29 -1.61
CA PHE A 99 6.81 8.07 -0.90
C PHE A 99 5.51 8.21 -0.10
N ALA A 100 4.41 7.67 -0.63
CA ALA A 100 3.06 7.84 -0.12
C ALA A 100 2.90 7.41 1.35
N GLU A 101 3.56 6.31 1.76
CA GLU A 101 3.44 5.76 3.11
C GLU A 101 3.92 6.71 4.22
N GLY A 102 4.86 7.60 3.91
CA GLY A 102 5.28 8.64 4.85
C GLY A 102 4.13 9.60 5.21
N TYR A 103 3.39 10.04 4.20
CA TYR A 103 2.21 10.89 4.39
C TYR A 103 1.05 10.11 5.01
N GLN A 104 0.82 8.85 4.59
CA GLN A 104 -0.23 8.00 5.15
C GLN A 104 -0.04 7.81 6.66
N GLY A 105 1.17 7.45 7.09
CA GLY A 105 1.49 7.28 8.49
C GLY A 105 1.38 8.59 9.28
N ARG A 106 1.86 9.71 8.71
CA ARG A 106 1.77 11.03 9.36
C ARG A 106 0.32 11.51 9.49
N ALA A 107 -0.51 11.26 8.48
CA ALA A 107 -1.94 11.55 8.54
C ALA A 107 -2.62 10.82 9.69
N LEU A 108 -2.31 9.53 9.89
CA LEU A 108 -2.82 8.75 11.01
C LEU A 108 -2.35 9.31 12.36
N ALA A 109 -1.07 9.69 12.47
CA ALA A 109 -0.53 10.32 13.68
C ALA A 109 -1.20 11.67 13.97
N TYR A 110 -1.44 12.51 12.96
CA TYR A 110 -2.19 13.75 13.10
C TYR A 110 -3.64 13.51 13.52
N PHE A 111 -4.29 12.50 12.94
CA PHE A 111 -5.66 12.11 13.31
C PHE A 111 -5.76 11.67 14.77
N GLN A 112 -4.81 10.85 15.27
CA GLN A 112 -4.74 10.44 16.68
C GLN A 112 -4.56 11.65 17.64
N ARG A 113 -4.04 12.76 17.14
CA ARG A 113 -3.88 14.04 17.88
C ARG A 113 -5.02 15.01 17.68
N ASP A 114 -6.11 14.59 17.06
CA ASP A 114 -7.24 15.45 16.68
C ASP A 114 -6.84 16.64 15.77
N GLN A 115 -5.75 16.49 15.03
CA GLN A 115 -5.25 17.49 14.08
C GLN A 115 -5.79 17.20 12.68
N ILE A 116 -7.10 17.40 12.51
CA ILE A 116 -7.84 17.00 11.29
C ILE A 116 -7.32 17.72 10.03
N GLY A 117 -7.01 19.02 10.11
CA GLY A 117 -6.52 19.79 8.96
C GLY A 117 -5.22 19.22 8.36
N PRO A 118 -4.15 19.05 9.15
CA PRO A 118 -2.93 18.39 8.73
C PRO A 118 -3.16 16.96 8.21
N ALA A 119 -4.00 16.15 8.89
CA ALA A 119 -4.34 14.80 8.44
C ALA A 119 -4.96 14.80 7.05
N LEU A 120 -5.92 15.68 6.78
CA LEU A 120 -6.53 15.83 5.45
C LEU A 120 -5.51 16.24 4.38
N SER A 121 -4.60 17.16 4.71
CA SER A 121 -3.55 17.58 3.77
C SER A 121 -2.63 16.43 3.37
N ASP A 122 -2.24 15.59 4.33
CA ASP A 122 -1.39 14.44 4.07
C ASP A 122 -2.14 13.35 3.27
N LEU A 123 -3.39 13.03 3.62
CA LEU A 123 -4.20 12.08 2.82
C LEU A 123 -4.40 12.55 1.37
N GLN A 124 -4.59 13.86 1.15
CA GLN A 124 -4.64 14.41 -0.20
C GLN A 124 -3.30 14.25 -0.93
N MET A 125 -2.16 14.30 -0.22
CA MET A 125 -0.86 14.04 -0.83
C MET A 125 -0.73 12.56 -1.22
N VAL A 126 -1.12 11.63 -0.35
CA VAL A 126 -1.17 10.20 -0.69
C VAL A 126 -1.96 9.97 -1.97
N LEU A 127 -3.16 10.53 -2.07
CA LEU A 127 -4.05 10.34 -3.23
C LEU A 127 -3.58 11.07 -4.50
N ARG A 128 -2.69 12.06 -4.39
CA ARG A 128 -1.98 12.62 -5.55
C ARG A 128 -0.89 11.69 -6.07
N ILE A 129 -0.21 10.97 -5.17
CA ILE A 129 0.86 10.00 -5.52
C ILE A 129 0.23 8.70 -6.07
N ASP A 130 -0.73 8.15 -5.35
CA ASP A 130 -1.51 6.98 -5.78
C ASP A 130 -3.02 7.19 -5.56
N PRO A 131 -3.79 7.52 -6.61
CA PRO A 131 -5.24 7.72 -6.50
C PRO A 131 -6.02 6.47 -6.09
N ARG A 132 -5.41 5.28 -6.16
CA ARG A 132 -6.02 4.00 -5.79
C ARG A 132 -5.63 3.53 -4.38
N HIS A 133 -5.00 4.38 -3.60
CA HIS A 133 -4.58 4.06 -2.24
C HIS A 133 -5.79 3.90 -1.31
N PHE A 134 -6.35 2.69 -1.26
CA PHE A 134 -7.62 2.43 -0.58
C PHE A 134 -7.59 2.72 0.93
N GLN A 135 -6.44 2.59 1.60
CA GLN A 135 -6.32 2.96 3.01
C GLN A 135 -6.42 4.47 3.22
N ALA A 136 -5.83 5.28 2.32
CA ALA A 136 -5.95 6.74 2.37
C ALA A 136 -7.39 7.20 2.08
N LEU A 137 -8.04 6.58 1.10
CA LEU A 137 -9.47 6.82 0.85
C LEU A 137 -10.31 6.46 2.07
N PHE A 138 -10.03 5.33 2.73
CA PHE A 138 -10.76 4.94 3.93
C PHE A 138 -10.59 5.95 5.06
N GLY A 139 -9.35 6.39 5.32
CA GLY A 139 -9.07 7.44 6.29
C GLY A 139 -9.79 8.76 5.98
N LEU A 140 -9.80 9.16 4.70
CA LEU A 140 -10.52 10.36 4.26
C LEU A 140 -12.03 10.21 4.47
N GLY A 141 -12.63 9.07 4.12
CA GLY A 141 -14.03 8.77 4.37
C GLY A 141 -14.39 8.84 5.86
N ALA A 142 -13.54 8.26 6.73
CA ALA A 142 -13.73 8.30 8.18
C ALA A 142 -13.67 9.74 8.73
N ILE A 143 -12.79 10.57 8.21
CA ILE A 143 -12.74 12.00 8.58
C ILE A 143 -14.02 12.71 8.13
N MET A 144 -14.54 12.44 6.92
CA MET A 144 -15.79 13.05 6.46
C MET A 144 -16.98 12.64 7.34
N GLU A 145 -17.06 11.38 7.77
CA GLU A 145 -18.06 10.96 8.77
C GLU A 145 -17.93 11.78 10.07
N GLY A 146 -16.72 11.90 10.61
CA GLY A 146 -16.46 12.67 11.84
C GLY A 146 -16.80 14.15 11.73
N LEU A 147 -16.73 14.71 10.52
CA LEU A 147 -17.10 16.09 10.23
C LEU A 147 -18.60 16.27 9.91
N ASP A 148 -19.42 15.25 10.15
CA ASP A 148 -20.86 15.25 9.87
C ASP A 148 -21.21 15.46 8.38
N ARG A 149 -20.35 14.92 7.49
CA ARG A 149 -20.46 14.96 6.02
C ARG A 149 -20.69 13.54 5.44
N PRO A 150 -21.80 12.86 5.80
CA PRO A 150 -22.00 11.47 5.39
C PRO A 150 -22.17 11.27 3.89
N ALA A 151 -22.67 12.27 3.14
CA ALA A 151 -22.77 12.17 1.70
C ALA A 151 -21.39 12.08 1.02
N ASP A 152 -20.45 12.91 1.47
CA ASP A 152 -19.08 12.89 0.95
C ASP A 152 -18.34 11.60 1.37
N ALA A 153 -18.54 11.14 2.60
CA ALA A 153 -18.01 9.87 3.08
C ALA A 153 -18.51 8.69 2.22
N LEU A 154 -19.80 8.66 1.87
CA LEU A 154 -20.40 7.63 1.04
C LEU A 154 -19.77 7.59 -0.36
N GLU A 155 -19.55 8.74 -0.97
CA GLU A 155 -18.89 8.85 -2.28
C GLU A 155 -17.46 8.27 -2.23
N ILE A 156 -16.70 8.66 -1.20
CA ILE A 156 -15.33 8.16 -1.00
C ILE A 156 -15.30 6.64 -0.78
N TYR A 157 -16.18 6.10 0.06
CA TYR A 157 -16.25 4.67 0.31
C TYR A 157 -16.67 3.87 -0.93
N ARG A 158 -17.53 4.42 -1.78
CA ARG A 158 -17.86 3.80 -3.07
C ARG A 158 -16.65 3.74 -4.01
N ALA A 159 -15.83 4.78 -4.02
CA ALA A 159 -14.58 4.76 -4.77
C ALA A 159 -13.63 3.64 -4.32
N ILE A 160 -13.64 3.28 -3.02
CA ILE A 160 -12.90 2.10 -2.54
C ILE A 160 -13.50 0.80 -3.10
N GLN A 161 -14.83 0.66 -3.16
CA GLN A 161 -15.46 -0.53 -3.73
C GLN A 161 -15.12 -0.73 -5.22
N ASP A 162 -14.89 0.35 -5.96
CA ASP A 162 -14.46 0.28 -7.36
C ASP A 162 -13.00 -0.23 -7.50
N ILE A 163 -12.20 -0.14 -6.44
CA ILE A 163 -10.80 -0.60 -6.39
C ILE A 163 -10.69 -1.96 -5.71
N TYR A 164 -11.38 -2.12 -4.60
CA TYR A 164 -11.35 -3.29 -3.72
C TYR A 164 -12.81 -3.67 -3.31
N PRO A 165 -13.54 -4.39 -4.17
CA PRO A 165 -14.98 -4.66 -3.96
C PRO A 165 -15.28 -5.45 -2.69
N ARG A 166 -14.32 -6.25 -2.21
CA ARG A 166 -14.49 -7.11 -1.03
C ARG A 166 -13.91 -6.55 0.25
N HIS A 167 -13.59 -5.26 0.29
CA HIS A 167 -13.10 -4.61 1.50
C HIS A 167 -14.20 -4.56 2.56
N PHE A 168 -14.10 -5.41 3.56
CA PHE A 168 -15.15 -5.62 4.57
C PHE A 168 -15.46 -4.34 5.35
N GLU A 169 -14.43 -3.62 5.80
CA GLU A 169 -14.58 -2.38 6.56
C GLU A 169 -15.31 -1.30 5.75
N THR A 170 -15.04 -1.22 4.45
CA THR A 170 -15.74 -0.29 3.55
C THR A 170 -17.21 -0.65 3.41
N ALA A 171 -17.54 -1.93 3.27
CA ALA A 171 -18.94 -2.35 3.18
C ALA A 171 -19.70 -2.00 4.47
N ALA A 172 -19.10 -2.22 5.62
CA ALA A 172 -19.67 -1.85 6.92
C ALA A 172 -19.81 -0.33 7.07
N ALA A 173 -18.81 0.46 6.63
CA ALA A 173 -18.85 1.92 6.66
C ALA A 173 -19.96 2.48 5.75
N ILE A 174 -20.12 1.96 4.55
CA ILE A 174 -21.23 2.33 3.64
C ILE A 174 -22.58 2.09 4.29
N ALA A 175 -22.80 0.90 4.88
CA ALA A 175 -24.06 0.59 5.55
C ALA A 175 -24.36 1.58 6.69
N ARG A 176 -23.36 1.90 7.50
CA ARG A 176 -23.49 2.88 8.58
C ARG A 176 -23.84 4.28 8.07
N VAL A 177 -23.12 4.75 7.05
CA VAL A 177 -23.33 6.09 6.48
C VAL A 177 -24.70 6.20 5.80
N MET A 178 -25.19 5.15 5.14
CA MET A 178 -26.53 5.12 4.55
C MET A 178 -27.61 5.28 5.63
N GLN A 179 -27.48 4.61 6.78
CA GLN A 179 -28.40 4.78 7.91
C GLN A 179 -28.40 6.23 8.45
N MET A 180 -27.21 6.87 8.49
CA MET A 180 -27.12 8.29 8.88
C MET A 180 -27.87 9.21 7.92
N LEU A 181 -27.79 8.94 6.62
CA LEU A 181 -28.48 9.72 5.59
C LEU A 181 -30.00 9.51 5.63
N GLU A 182 -30.46 8.28 5.81
CA GLU A 182 -31.89 7.96 5.96
C GLU A 182 -32.51 8.65 7.18
N GLY A 183 -31.81 8.63 8.32
CA GLY A 183 -32.26 9.29 9.54
C GLY A 183 -32.36 10.82 9.45
N ARG A 184 -31.73 11.45 8.45
CA ARG A 184 -31.79 12.90 8.21
C ARG A 184 -32.95 13.32 7.29
N THR A 185 -33.55 12.38 6.60
CA THR A 185 -34.67 12.66 5.67
C THR A 185 -36.04 12.55 6.34
N LEU A 186 -36.07 12.21 7.62
CA LEU A 186 -37.28 12.16 8.48
C LEU A 186 -37.38 13.40 9.37
#